data_5337a219fac6a9b00149f6700fad79d9
#
_entry.id   5337a219fac6a9b00149f6700fad79d9
#
_cell.length_a   1.000
_cell.length_b   1.000
_cell.length_c   1.000
_cell.angle_alpha   90.00
_cell.angle_beta   90.00
_cell.angle_gamma   90.00
#
_symmetry.space_group_name_H-M   'P 1'
#
loop_
_entity.id
_entity.type
_entity.pdbx_description
1 polymer ?
#
loop_
_entity_poly.entity_id
_entity_poly.type
_entity_poly.pdbx_seq_one_letter_code
_entity_poly.pdbx_strand_id
1 'polypeptide(L)'
;VTLNGKIAFSAEKAPSSALNSPGKNLSDEIARMTFPDLVSLVDAMDGEDMEYVMSGVEMNMTIAEYGFDPSRSTGLDIGKTLRKLSGAAFDSDDLSLRIKAYAAAASDARMAGAPLAVMSSAGSGNHGVTAILPVAVCAQHYGKSREETARAVAFSHLATSYVKSRTGRLTPTCGCTVAAGAGAAAGITYLMTGDPAKAAQAMLVVLGNLVGMVCDGAKNTCALKVGTGALEAYHAALLVMNGHSPEPQGVVGETIEQTVKNLVDVSEKGMGNLDKAIIDVINQRFA
;
A
#
# COMPACT_ATOMS: atom_id res chain seq x y z
N VAL A 1 24.44 14.86 -3.99
CA VAL A 1 23.53 15.77 -4.69
C VAL A 1 24.38 16.85 -5.35
N THR A 2 24.15 17.11 -6.62
CA THR A 2 24.84 18.17 -7.38
C THR A 2 23.87 19.27 -7.75
N LEU A 3 24.34 20.51 -7.70
CA LEU A 3 23.64 21.67 -8.16
C LEU A 3 24.54 22.40 -9.19
N ASN A 4 24.06 22.59 -10.42
CA ASN A 4 24.81 23.20 -11.51
C ASN A 4 26.19 22.54 -11.77
N GLY A 5 26.23 21.21 -11.70
CA GLY A 5 27.46 20.42 -11.91
C GLY A 5 28.46 20.45 -10.75
N LYS A 6 28.18 21.17 -9.68
CA LYS A 6 29.00 21.17 -8.43
C LYS A 6 28.36 20.34 -7.35
N ILE A 7 29.17 19.62 -6.57
CA ILE A 7 28.68 18.86 -5.42
C ILE A 7 28.16 19.87 -4.39
N ALA A 8 26.81 19.94 -4.23
CA ALA A 8 26.15 20.77 -3.25
C ALA A 8 25.99 20.07 -1.89
N PHE A 9 25.95 18.73 -1.90
CA PHE A 9 25.88 17.93 -0.68
C PHE A 9 26.52 16.55 -0.95
N SER A 10 27.46 16.13 -0.10
CA SER A 10 27.94 14.75 -0.01
C SER A 10 27.76 14.28 1.41
N ALA A 11 27.04 13.16 1.62
CA ALA A 11 27.05 12.45 2.87
C ALA A 11 28.15 11.36 2.77
N GLU A 12 29.12 11.38 3.66
CA GLU A 12 29.97 10.21 3.86
C GLU A 12 29.08 9.07 4.33
N LYS A 13 29.23 7.92 3.69
CA LYS A 13 28.53 6.71 4.08
C LYS A 13 28.96 6.41 5.52
N ALA A 14 28.03 6.52 6.47
CA ALA A 14 28.31 6.07 7.83
C ALA A 14 28.86 4.63 7.76
N PRO A 15 29.90 4.30 8.51
CA PRO A 15 30.46 2.95 8.47
C PRO A 15 29.34 1.95 8.75
N SER A 16 29.28 0.90 7.94
CA SER A 16 28.22 -0.14 7.99
C SER A 16 28.13 -0.85 9.36
N SER A 17 29.09 -0.64 10.24
CA SER A 17 29.08 -1.13 11.61
C SER A 17 28.03 -0.50 12.53
N ALA A 18 27.49 0.68 12.20
CA ALA A 18 26.41 1.30 12.98
C ALA A 18 25.01 0.73 12.66
N LEU A 19 24.88 -0.04 11.57
CA LEU A 19 23.64 -0.72 11.17
C LEU A 19 23.61 -2.21 11.56
N ASN A 20 24.69 -2.72 12.12
CA ASN A 20 24.81 -4.09 12.60
C ASN A 20 24.68 -4.19 14.13
N SER A 21 23.69 -3.53 14.72
CA SER A 21 23.14 -4.07 15.95
C SER A 21 22.50 -5.41 15.59
N PRO A 22 22.69 -6.50 16.37
CA PRO A 22 21.96 -7.74 16.18
C PRO A 22 20.51 -7.58 16.69
N GLY A 23 19.82 -6.55 16.24
CA GLY A 23 18.38 -6.44 16.30
C GLY A 23 17.84 -7.40 15.27
N LYS A 24 16.99 -8.33 15.71
CA LYS A 24 16.24 -9.21 14.85
C LYS A 24 15.71 -8.40 13.66
N ASN A 25 16.00 -8.84 12.44
CA ASN A 25 15.47 -8.19 11.27
C ASN A 25 13.97 -8.54 11.17
N LEU A 26 13.09 -7.63 11.58
CA LEU A 26 11.65 -7.84 11.60
C LEU A 26 11.12 -8.35 10.24
N SER A 27 11.73 -7.93 9.14
CA SER A 27 11.38 -8.44 7.81
C SER A 27 11.63 -9.95 7.69
N ASP A 28 12.74 -10.44 8.25
CA ASP A 28 13.08 -11.87 8.23
C ASP A 28 12.17 -12.68 9.16
N GLU A 29 11.71 -12.08 10.26
CA GLU A 29 10.73 -12.71 11.14
C GLU A 29 9.38 -12.84 10.43
N ILE A 30 8.85 -11.75 9.83
CA ILE A 30 7.60 -11.78 9.06
C ILE A 30 7.69 -12.74 7.86
N ALA A 31 8.87 -12.86 7.23
CA ALA A 31 9.07 -13.79 6.13
C ALA A 31 8.92 -15.27 6.54
N ARG A 32 9.08 -15.59 7.81
CA ARG A 32 8.91 -16.97 8.36
C ARG A 32 7.50 -17.23 8.89
N MET A 33 6.70 -16.18 9.12
CA MET A 33 5.35 -16.30 9.64
C MET A 33 4.40 -16.90 8.60
N THR A 34 3.44 -17.64 9.08
CA THR A 34 2.27 -18.04 8.31
C THR A 34 1.19 -16.96 8.36
N PHE A 35 0.19 -17.03 7.50
CA PHE A 35 -0.89 -16.06 7.53
C PHE A 35 -1.69 -16.07 8.86
N PRO A 36 -1.97 -17.23 9.51
CA PRO A 36 -2.55 -17.29 10.86
C PRO A 36 -1.71 -16.59 11.94
N ASP A 37 -0.37 -16.60 11.81
CA ASP A 37 0.50 -15.90 12.78
C ASP A 37 0.24 -14.39 12.78
N LEU A 38 -0.10 -13.81 11.62
CA LEU A 38 -0.44 -12.38 11.51
C LEU A 38 -1.72 -12.05 12.29
N VAL A 39 -2.69 -12.94 12.27
CA VAL A 39 -3.93 -12.80 13.05
C VAL A 39 -3.62 -12.78 14.53
N SER A 40 -2.79 -13.74 14.99
CA SER A 40 -2.38 -13.83 16.39
C SER A 40 -1.68 -12.55 16.87
N LEU A 41 -0.90 -11.88 16.00
CA LEU A 41 -0.28 -10.58 16.32
C LEU A 41 -1.34 -9.48 16.52
N VAL A 42 -2.36 -9.45 15.64
CA VAL A 42 -3.46 -8.47 15.76
C VAL A 42 -4.28 -8.70 17.03
N ASP A 43 -4.53 -9.96 17.37
CA ASP A 43 -5.28 -10.31 18.59
C ASP A 43 -4.51 -9.95 19.85
N ALA A 44 -3.18 -9.99 19.81
CA ALA A 44 -2.29 -9.64 20.91
C ALA A 44 -2.07 -8.12 21.10
N MET A 45 -2.57 -7.27 20.20
CA MET A 45 -2.40 -5.82 20.30
C MET A 45 -2.99 -5.26 21.59
N ASP A 46 -2.22 -4.42 22.26
CA ASP A 46 -2.63 -3.66 23.43
C ASP A 46 -3.06 -2.21 23.09
N GLY A 47 -3.31 -1.41 24.11
CA GLY A 47 -3.75 -0.02 23.94
C GLY A 47 -2.67 0.88 23.31
N GLU A 48 -1.38 0.63 23.61
CA GLU A 48 -0.26 1.41 23.06
C GLU A 48 -0.09 1.11 21.56
N ASP A 49 -0.17 -0.15 21.16
CA ASP A 49 -0.14 -0.57 19.76
C ASP A 49 -1.29 0.06 18.97
N MET A 50 -2.50 0.07 19.52
CA MET A 50 -3.68 0.67 18.89
C MET A 50 -3.50 2.18 18.70
N GLU A 51 -3.00 2.90 19.69
CA GLU A 51 -2.76 4.33 19.59
C GLU A 51 -1.66 4.64 18.55
N TYR A 52 -0.60 3.83 18.49
CA TYR A 52 0.44 3.96 17.47
C TYR A 52 -0.13 3.80 16.06
N VAL A 53 -0.94 2.75 15.82
CA VAL A 53 -1.58 2.51 14.52
C VAL A 53 -2.53 3.65 14.16
N MET A 54 -3.35 4.12 15.11
CA MET A 54 -4.28 5.22 14.89
C MET A 54 -3.59 6.55 14.64
N SER A 55 -2.43 6.80 15.24
CA SER A 55 -1.61 7.97 14.88
C SER A 55 -1.21 7.96 13.40
N GLY A 56 -0.94 6.78 12.85
CA GLY A 56 -0.68 6.59 11.42
C GLY A 56 -1.90 6.87 10.55
N VAL A 57 -3.10 6.50 10.99
CA VAL A 57 -4.37 6.86 10.33
C VAL A 57 -4.52 8.38 10.27
N GLU A 58 -4.37 9.06 11.41
CA GLU A 58 -4.48 10.51 11.50
C GLU A 58 -3.47 11.24 10.61
N MET A 59 -2.22 10.77 10.61
CA MET A 59 -1.15 11.29 9.78
C MET A 59 -1.48 11.18 8.28
N ASN A 60 -1.97 10.02 7.83
CA ASN A 60 -2.27 9.78 6.42
C ASN A 60 -3.59 10.45 5.99
N MET A 61 -4.57 10.60 6.87
CA MET A 61 -5.75 11.43 6.62
C MET A 61 -5.38 12.91 6.47
N THR A 62 -4.49 13.42 7.32
CA THR A 62 -4.01 14.81 7.26
C THR A 62 -3.37 15.14 5.91
N ILE A 63 -2.50 14.26 5.38
CA ILE A 63 -1.90 14.52 4.08
C ILE A 63 -2.90 14.35 2.92
N ALA A 64 -3.92 13.51 3.06
CA ALA A 64 -5.00 13.42 2.09
C ALA A 64 -5.82 14.72 2.03
N GLU A 65 -6.17 15.28 3.17
CA GLU A 65 -6.86 16.58 3.25
C GLU A 65 -6.01 17.71 2.68
N TYR A 66 -4.69 17.70 2.94
CA TYR A 66 -3.76 18.62 2.28
C TYR A 66 -3.81 18.47 0.76
N GLY A 67 -3.89 17.25 0.25
CA GLY A 67 -4.02 16.94 -1.17
C GLY A 67 -5.34 17.41 -1.78
N PHE A 68 -6.39 17.54 -0.99
CA PHE A 68 -7.69 18.06 -1.43
C PHE A 68 -7.81 19.58 -1.42
N ASP A 69 -6.89 20.29 -0.77
CA ASP A 69 -6.92 21.76 -0.67
C ASP A 69 -6.83 22.41 -2.07
N PRO A 70 -7.87 23.13 -2.54
CA PRO A 70 -7.89 23.71 -3.88
C PRO A 70 -6.88 24.86 -4.06
N SER A 71 -6.40 25.44 -2.96
CA SER A 71 -5.39 26.52 -2.99
C SER A 71 -3.98 26.00 -3.27
N ARG A 72 -3.75 24.69 -3.25
CA ARG A 72 -2.45 24.05 -3.39
C ARG A 72 -2.36 23.30 -4.71
N SER A 73 -1.25 23.37 -5.40
CA SER A 73 -0.95 22.47 -6.51
C SER A 73 -0.22 21.23 -5.97
N THR A 74 -0.75 20.06 -6.20
CA THR A 74 -0.22 18.79 -5.69
C THR A 74 0.08 17.80 -6.83
N GLY A 75 0.86 18.22 -7.80
CA GLY A 75 1.28 17.37 -8.89
C GLY A 75 0.19 17.18 -9.95
N LEU A 76 -0.46 16.01 -10.02
CA LEU A 76 -1.50 15.71 -11.02
C LEU A 76 -2.91 16.04 -10.54
N ASP A 77 -3.08 16.39 -9.28
CA ASP A 77 -4.38 16.75 -8.67
C ASP A 77 -5.47 15.68 -8.89
N ILE A 78 -5.08 14.41 -8.91
CA ILE A 78 -5.97 13.27 -9.20
C ILE A 78 -7.07 13.19 -8.15
N GLY A 79 -6.69 13.25 -6.87
CA GLY A 79 -7.64 13.21 -5.76
C GLY A 79 -8.67 14.34 -5.83
N LYS A 80 -8.22 15.58 -6.08
CA LYS A 80 -9.11 16.75 -6.25
C LYS A 80 -10.07 16.56 -7.43
N THR A 81 -9.54 16.07 -8.55
CA THR A 81 -10.34 15.83 -9.75
C THR A 81 -11.44 14.82 -9.48
N LEU A 82 -11.10 13.71 -8.82
CA LEU A 82 -12.08 12.68 -8.45
C LEU A 82 -13.15 13.22 -7.49
N ARG A 83 -12.73 13.97 -6.45
CA ARG A 83 -13.67 14.63 -5.52
C ARG A 83 -14.61 15.59 -6.23
N LYS A 84 -14.09 16.40 -7.16
CA LYS A 84 -14.90 17.33 -7.95
C LYS A 84 -15.90 16.61 -8.86
N LEU A 85 -15.51 15.49 -9.48
CA LEU A 85 -16.39 14.70 -10.35
C LEU A 85 -17.52 14.03 -9.58
N SER A 86 -17.30 13.62 -8.33
CA SER A 86 -18.31 13.04 -7.46
C SER A 86 -19.36 14.07 -7.00
N GLY A 87 -19.00 15.35 -6.94
CA GLY A 87 -19.89 16.40 -6.45
C GLY A 87 -20.43 16.11 -5.05
N ALA A 88 -21.76 16.28 -4.85
CA ALA A 88 -22.43 16.05 -3.58
C ALA A 88 -22.45 14.55 -3.16
N ALA A 89 -22.29 13.63 -4.09
CA ALA A 89 -22.25 12.18 -3.81
C ALA A 89 -20.94 11.71 -3.18
N PHE A 90 -19.91 12.59 -3.14
CA PHE A 90 -18.59 12.20 -2.62
C PHE A 90 -18.62 11.70 -1.17
N ASP A 91 -19.41 12.33 -0.33
CA ASP A 91 -19.47 11.99 1.10
C ASP A 91 -20.55 10.96 1.44
N SER A 92 -21.52 10.70 0.55
CA SER A 92 -22.67 9.85 0.82
C SER A 92 -22.72 8.53 0.05
N ASP A 93 -22.58 8.55 -1.28
CA ASP A 93 -23.07 7.44 -2.09
C ASP A 93 -21.99 6.66 -2.85
N ASP A 94 -20.82 7.24 -3.12
CA ASP A 94 -19.74 6.57 -3.87
C ASP A 94 -18.51 6.29 -3.02
N LEU A 95 -18.58 5.25 -2.20
CA LEU A 95 -17.47 4.84 -1.36
C LEU A 95 -16.25 4.41 -2.20
N SER A 96 -16.46 3.78 -3.36
CA SER A 96 -15.38 3.36 -4.25
C SER A 96 -14.55 4.55 -4.72
N LEU A 97 -15.23 5.57 -5.20
CA LEU A 97 -14.58 6.78 -5.68
C LEU A 97 -13.93 7.57 -4.54
N ARG A 98 -14.59 7.61 -3.37
CA ARG A 98 -14.05 8.25 -2.17
C ARG A 98 -12.74 7.60 -1.71
N ILE A 99 -12.68 6.27 -1.62
CA ILE A 99 -11.47 5.52 -1.29
C ILE A 99 -10.34 5.86 -2.27
N LYS A 100 -10.62 5.80 -3.56
CA LYS A 100 -9.64 6.13 -4.61
C LYS A 100 -9.16 7.58 -4.49
N ALA A 101 -10.07 8.51 -4.24
CA ALA A 101 -9.75 9.93 -4.15
C ALA A 101 -8.86 10.25 -2.95
N TYR A 102 -9.16 9.71 -1.75
CA TYR A 102 -8.34 9.90 -0.56
C TYR A 102 -6.92 9.35 -0.74
N ALA A 103 -6.79 8.14 -1.25
CA ALA A 103 -5.50 7.52 -1.50
C ALA A 103 -4.70 8.28 -2.57
N ALA A 104 -5.34 8.72 -3.65
CA ALA A 104 -4.72 9.51 -4.69
C ALA A 104 -4.30 10.91 -4.18
N ALA A 105 -5.15 11.61 -3.40
CA ALA A 105 -4.84 12.92 -2.85
C ALA A 105 -3.63 12.90 -1.91
N ALA A 106 -3.55 11.89 -1.02
CA ALA A 106 -2.40 11.70 -0.14
C ALA A 106 -1.11 11.44 -0.93
N SER A 107 -1.19 10.61 -1.96
CA SER A 107 -0.04 10.33 -2.82
C SER A 107 0.35 11.52 -3.70
N ASP A 108 -0.61 12.26 -4.27
CA ASP A 108 -0.37 13.52 -5.00
C ASP A 108 0.42 14.51 -4.12
N ALA A 109 -0.09 14.78 -2.91
CA ALA A 109 0.55 15.69 -1.97
C ALA A 109 1.98 15.22 -1.61
N ARG A 110 2.13 13.92 -1.28
CA ARG A 110 3.42 13.34 -0.92
C ARG A 110 4.43 13.43 -2.07
N MET A 111 4.03 13.06 -3.28
CA MET A 111 4.90 13.05 -4.46
C MET A 111 5.25 14.46 -4.94
N ALA A 112 4.43 15.46 -4.63
CA ALA A 112 4.71 16.87 -4.83
C ALA A 112 5.62 17.48 -3.75
N GLY A 113 5.97 16.74 -2.71
CA GLY A 113 6.88 17.21 -1.64
C GLY A 113 6.18 18.01 -0.55
N ALA A 114 4.89 17.72 -0.26
CA ALA A 114 4.19 18.33 0.88
C ALA A 114 5.00 18.19 2.17
N PRO A 115 5.13 19.25 3.00
CA PRO A 115 5.91 19.23 4.23
C PRO A 115 5.15 18.56 5.39
N LEU A 116 4.63 17.36 5.13
CA LEU A 116 3.85 16.54 6.06
C LEU A 116 4.42 15.13 6.12
N ALA A 117 4.37 14.55 7.30
CA ALA A 117 4.74 13.16 7.50
C ALA A 117 3.66 12.22 6.98
N VAL A 118 4.07 11.01 6.60
CA VAL A 118 3.17 9.88 6.34
C VAL A 118 3.63 8.67 7.12
N MET A 119 2.69 7.92 7.67
CA MET A 119 2.97 6.59 8.21
C MET A 119 3.29 5.67 7.03
N SER A 120 4.46 5.03 7.09
CA SER A 120 4.90 4.08 6.08
C SER A 120 4.42 2.65 6.39
N SER A 121 4.38 1.79 5.37
CA SER A 121 4.25 0.34 5.50
C SER A 121 5.36 -0.34 4.72
N ALA A 122 5.97 -1.37 5.27
CA ALA A 122 7.06 -2.13 4.61
C ALA A 122 8.14 -1.22 3.96
N GLY A 123 8.49 -0.12 4.63
CA GLY A 123 9.55 0.80 4.24
C GLY A 123 9.22 1.81 3.13
N SER A 124 7.93 2.01 2.79
CA SER A 124 7.49 3.02 1.82
C SER A 124 6.27 3.81 2.31
N GLY A 125 6.32 5.15 2.14
CA GLY A 125 5.19 6.02 2.47
C GLY A 125 3.96 5.75 1.61
N ASN A 126 4.13 5.53 0.29
CA ASN A 126 3.00 5.19 -0.58
C ASN A 126 2.41 3.79 -0.27
N HIS A 127 3.21 2.84 0.23
CA HIS A 127 2.65 1.60 0.80
C HIS A 127 1.74 1.90 1.98
N GLY A 128 2.19 2.77 2.92
CA GLY A 128 1.39 3.18 4.06
C GLY A 128 0.10 3.90 3.67
N VAL A 129 0.16 4.80 2.68
CA VAL A 129 -1.03 5.46 2.13
C VAL A 129 -2.04 4.43 1.62
N THR A 130 -1.59 3.45 0.81
CA THR A 130 -2.48 2.41 0.28
C THR A 130 -2.96 1.43 1.35
N ALA A 131 -2.12 1.06 2.30
CA ALA A 131 -2.50 0.12 3.36
C ALA A 131 -3.49 0.71 4.38
N ILE A 132 -3.41 2.03 4.65
CA ILE A 132 -4.17 2.68 5.71
C ILE A 132 -5.48 3.29 5.19
N LEU A 133 -5.39 4.17 4.17
CA LEU A 133 -6.53 5.03 3.83
C LEU A 133 -7.77 4.28 3.36
N PRO A 134 -7.69 3.22 2.53
CA PRO A 134 -8.87 2.45 2.16
C PRO A 134 -9.60 1.86 3.36
N VAL A 135 -8.84 1.31 4.32
CA VAL A 135 -9.40 0.73 5.56
C VAL A 135 -10.04 1.81 6.43
N ALA A 136 -9.34 2.94 6.62
CA ALA A 136 -9.83 4.05 7.43
C ALA A 136 -11.10 4.70 6.85
N VAL A 137 -11.15 4.91 5.52
CA VAL A 137 -12.31 5.47 4.83
C VAL A 137 -13.51 4.51 4.90
N CYS A 138 -13.28 3.19 4.76
CA CYS A 138 -14.31 2.17 5.00
C CYS A 138 -14.81 2.21 6.45
N ALA A 139 -13.89 2.26 7.42
CA ALA A 139 -14.25 2.31 8.84
C ALA A 139 -15.13 3.52 9.17
N GLN A 140 -14.79 4.70 8.66
CA GLN A 140 -15.60 5.91 8.80
C GLN A 140 -16.99 5.75 8.18
N HIS A 141 -17.05 5.21 6.96
CA HIS A 141 -18.32 5.03 6.24
C HIS A 141 -19.28 4.07 6.97
N TYR A 142 -18.75 2.98 7.51
CA TYR A 142 -19.53 1.95 8.20
C TYR A 142 -19.66 2.18 9.72
N GLY A 143 -19.20 3.33 10.23
CA GLY A 143 -19.33 3.68 11.65
C GLY A 143 -18.58 2.73 12.60
N LYS A 144 -17.43 2.20 12.17
CA LYS A 144 -16.62 1.29 12.97
C LYS A 144 -15.92 2.01 14.13
N SER A 145 -15.76 1.31 15.24
CA SER A 145 -15.05 1.84 16.41
C SER A 145 -13.56 2.10 16.14
N ARG A 146 -12.93 2.90 17.01
CA ARG A 146 -11.48 3.15 16.97
C ARG A 146 -10.68 1.85 17.08
N GLU A 147 -11.10 0.94 17.96
CA GLU A 147 -10.45 -0.37 18.14
C GLU A 147 -10.58 -1.26 16.91
N GLU A 148 -11.80 -1.42 16.33
CA GLU A 148 -12.00 -2.19 15.10
C GLU A 148 -11.14 -1.63 13.97
N THR A 149 -11.07 -0.30 13.87
CA THR A 149 -10.25 0.38 12.85
C THR A 149 -8.76 0.10 13.07
N ALA A 150 -8.26 0.23 14.30
CA ALA A 150 -6.86 -0.01 14.63
C ALA A 150 -6.44 -1.44 14.31
N ARG A 151 -7.23 -2.44 14.71
CA ARG A 151 -6.96 -3.86 14.41
C ARG A 151 -6.95 -4.14 12.90
N ALA A 152 -7.91 -3.61 12.16
CA ALA A 152 -7.99 -3.79 10.72
C ALA A 152 -6.83 -3.11 9.97
N VAL A 153 -6.41 -1.92 10.39
CA VAL A 153 -5.25 -1.23 9.82
C VAL A 153 -3.96 -1.96 10.16
N ALA A 154 -3.80 -2.45 11.38
CA ALA A 154 -2.66 -3.28 11.77
C ALA A 154 -2.58 -4.55 10.92
N PHE A 155 -3.72 -5.22 10.71
CA PHE A 155 -3.78 -6.40 9.85
C PHE A 155 -3.39 -6.07 8.41
N SER A 156 -3.85 -4.94 7.87
CA SER A 156 -3.42 -4.43 6.56
C SER A 156 -1.91 -4.20 6.47
N HIS A 157 -1.29 -3.61 7.50
CA HIS A 157 0.16 -3.43 7.59
C HIS A 157 0.92 -4.75 7.62
N LEU A 158 0.47 -5.70 8.43
CA LEU A 158 1.07 -7.03 8.54
C LEU A 158 0.95 -7.80 7.23
N ALA A 159 -0.22 -7.80 6.59
CA ALA A 159 -0.44 -8.45 5.30
C ALA A 159 0.40 -7.80 4.18
N THR A 160 0.53 -6.46 4.17
CA THR A 160 1.45 -5.75 3.26
C THR A 160 2.89 -6.20 3.49
N SER A 161 3.33 -6.26 4.75
CA SER A 161 4.67 -6.66 5.13
C SER A 161 4.93 -8.14 4.83
N TYR A 162 3.92 -8.99 4.97
CA TYR A 162 3.95 -10.40 4.60
C TYR A 162 4.30 -10.61 3.12
N VAL A 163 3.66 -9.86 2.22
CA VAL A 163 3.99 -9.88 0.79
C VAL A 163 5.39 -9.28 0.56
N LYS A 164 5.68 -8.12 1.16
CA LYS A 164 6.95 -7.41 0.93
C LYS A 164 8.18 -8.09 1.50
N SER A 165 8.08 -8.80 2.60
CA SER A 165 9.20 -9.58 3.17
C SER A 165 9.64 -10.72 2.24
N ARG A 166 8.75 -11.20 1.38
CA ARG A 166 9.02 -12.27 0.41
C ARG A 166 9.40 -11.78 -0.97
N THR A 167 8.80 -10.66 -1.42
CA THR A 167 9.13 -10.08 -2.74
C THR A 167 10.35 -9.17 -2.72
N GLY A 168 10.85 -8.83 -1.55
CA GLY A 168 11.96 -7.90 -1.40
C GLY A 168 11.54 -6.43 -1.35
N ARG A 169 12.48 -5.57 -0.91
CA ARG A 169 12.22 -4.14 -0.68
C ARG A 169 11.95 -3.38 -1.98
N LEU A 170 12.76 -3.63 -3.00
CA LEU A 170 12.60 -3.08 -4.36
C LEU A 170 12.22 -4.24 -5.27
N THR A 171 11.16 -4.06 -6.02
CA THR A 171 10.60 -5.09 -6.90
C THR A 171 10.24 -4.48 -8.26
N PRO A 172 10.34 -5.25 -9.35
CA PRO A 172 9.82 -4.85 -10.65
C PRO A 172 8.34 -4.49 -10.63
N THR A 173 7.56 -5.17 -9.79
CA THR A 173 6.13 -4.87 -9.59
C THR A 173 5.93 -3.70 -8.64
N CYS A 174 4.87 -2.92 -8.84
CA CYS A 174 4.54 -1.77 -8.01
C CYS A 174 4.04 -2.21 -6.63
N GLY A 175 4.92 -2.18 -5.60
CA GLY A 175 4.55 -2.55 -4.24
C GLY A 175 3.40 -1.74 -3.65
N CYS A 176 3.26 -0.46 -4.04
CA CYS A 176 2.17 0.39 -3.56
C CYS A 176 0.79 -0.09 -4.03
N THR A 177 0.73 -0.73 -5.20
CA THR A 177 -0.52 -1.22 -5.77
C THR A 177 -0.72 -2.70 -5.44
N VAL A 178 0.30 -3.52 -5.69
CA VAL A 178 0.20 -4.98 -5.56
C VAL A 178 0.22 -5.41 -4.10
N ALA A 179 1.31 -5.15 -3.39
CA ALA A 179 1.46 -5.62 -2.01
C ALA A 179 0.59 -4.85 -1.02
N ALA A 180 0.59 -3.50 -1.10
CA ALA A 180 -0.20 -2.69 -0.18
C ALA A 180 -1.70 -2.71 -0.53
N GLY A 181 -2.06 -2.87 -1.81
CA GLY A 181 -3.44 -3.12 -2.21
C GLY A 181 -3.97 -4.45 -1.67
N ALA A 182 -3.16 -5.53 -1.74
CA ALA A 182 -3.52 -6.81 -1.12
C ALA A 182 -3.66 -6.69 0.41
N GLY A 183 -2.74 -5.97 1.07
CA GLY A 183 -2.85 -5.67 2.49
C GLY A 183 -4.12 -4.91 2.85
N ALA A 184 -4.45 -3.87 2.08
CA ALA A 184 -5.69 -3.10 2.28
C ALA A 184 -6.94 -3.97 2.06
N ALA A 185 -6.95 -4.85 1.06
CA ALA A 185 -8.05 -5.80 0.84
C ALA A 185 -8.24 -6.72 2.04
N ALA A 186 -7.14 -7.25 2.60
CA ALA A 186 -7.19 -8.02 3.84
C ALA A 186 -7.77 -7.20 4.99
N GLY A 187 -7.27 -5.97 5.20
CA GLY A 187 -7.74 -5.09 6.26
C GLY A 187 -9.23 -4.75 6.15
N ILE A 188 -9.71 -4.39 4.95
CA ILE A 188 -11.14 -4.08 4.72
C ILE A 188 -11.99 -5.31 4.98
N THR A 189 -11.61 -6.47 4.43
CA THR A 189 -12.37 -7.72 4.60
C THR A 189 -12.43 -8.12 6.07
N TYR A 190 -11.31 -8.04 6.78
CA TYR A 190 -11.25 -8.31 8.22
C TYR A 190 -12.11 -7.32 9.03
N LEU A 191 -12.07 -6.02 8.72
CA LEU A 191 -12.91 -4.99 9.32
C LEU A 191 -14.41 -5.32 9.23
N MET A 192 -14.82 -5.83 8.09
CA MET A 192 -16.23 -6.06 7.78
C MET A 192 -16.74 -7.43 8.24
N THR A 193 -15.86 -8.44 8.30
CA THR A 193 -16.29 -9.83 8.54
C THR A 193 -15.71 -10.47 9.80
N GLY A 194 -14.57 -9.96 10.29
CA GLY A 194 -13.79 -10.61 11.35
C GLY A 194 -13.17 -11.95 10.91
N ASP A 195 -13.20 -12.28 9.61
CA ASP A 195 -12.81 -13.60 9.08
C ASP A 195 -11.46 -13.52 8.34
N PRO A 196 -10.37 -14.05 8.93
CA PRO A 196 -9.06 -14.05 8.31
C PRO A 196 -8.98 -14.89 7.02
N ALA A 197 -9.80 -15.94 6.89
CA ALA A 197 -9.81 -16.75 5.68
C ALA A 197 -10.37 -15.96 4.49
N LYS A 198 -11.44 -15.19 4.71
CA LYS A 198 -11.96 -14.25 3.71
C LYS A 198 -10.96 -13.14 3.41
N ALA A 199 -10.24 -12.64 4.41
CA ALA A 199 -9.19 -11.66 4.19
C ALA A 199 -8.06 -12.20 3.28
N ALA A 200 -7.64 -13.45 3.47
CA ALA A 200 -6.70 -14.10 2.57
C ALA A 200 -7.25 -14.22 1.13
N GLN A 201 -8.52 -14.59 0.96
CA GLN A 201 -9.16 -14.65 -0.35
C GLN A 201 -9.19 -13.28 -1.06
N ALA A 202 -9.45 -12.19 -0.33
CA ALA A 202 -9.41 -10.84 -0.89
C ALA A 202 -8.00 -10.45 -1.36
N MET A 203 -6.95 -10.91 -0.66
CA MET A 203 -5.57 -10.74 -1.15
C MET A 203 -5.35 -11.48 -2.47
N LEU A 204 -5.89 -12.70 -2.64
CA LEU A 204 -5.77 -13.46 -3.90
C LEU A 204 -6.36 -12.69 -5.08
N VAL A 205 -7.52 -12.03 -4.90
CA VAL A 205 -8.14 -11.19 -5.94
C VAL A 205 -7.18 -10.09 -6.38
N VAL A 206 -6.64 -9.31 -5.44
CA VAL A 206 -5.72 -8.20 -5.76
C VAL A 206 -4.44 -8.71 -6.40
N LEU A 207 -3.83 -9.76 -5.85
CA LEU A 207 -2.57 -10.31 -6.36
C LEU A 207 -2.75 -10.88 -7.77
N GLY A 208 -3.85 -11.60 -8.04
CA GLY A 208 -4.14 -12.14 -9.36
C GLY A 208 -4.42 -11.07 -10.40
N ASN A 209 -5.11 -9.99 -10.01
CA ASN A 209 -5.47 -8.90 -10.93
C ASN A 209 -4.28 -7.96 -11.21
N LEU A 210 -3.51 -7.57 -10.19
CA LEU A 210 -2.54 -6.47 -10.29
C LEU A 210 -1.07 -6.92 -10.39
N VAL A 211 -0.78 -8.21 -10.49
CA VAL A 211 0.60 -8.73 -10.56
C VAL A 211 1.45 -8.10 -11.66
N GLY A 212 0.84 -7.74 -12.78
CA GLY A 212 1.52 -7.14 -13.94
C GLY A 212 1.79 -5.63 -13.83
N MET A 213 1.37 -4.97 -12.75
CA MET A 213 1.61 -3.54 -12.60
C MET A 213 3.06 -3.26 -12.24
N VAL A 214 3.80 -2.70 -13.19
CA VAL A 214 5.23 -2.43 -13.05
C VAL A 214 5.51 -1.19 -12.19
N CYS A 215 6.65 -1.19 -11.50
CA CYS A 215 7.22 -0.02 -10.83
C CYS A 215 8.24 0.64 -11.77
N ASP A 216 8.00 1.88 -12.16
CA ASP A 216 8.84 2.67 -13.05
C ASP A 216 9.43 3.91 -12.35
N GLY A 217 9.69 3.81 -11.05
CA GLY A 217 10.28 4.84 -10.20
C GLY A 217 9.26 5.77 -9.52
N ALA A 218 9.74 6.49 -8.51
CA ALA A 218 8.94 7.43 -7.74
C ALA A 218 8.69 8.72 -8.52
N LYS A 219 7.42 9.07 -8.75
CA LYS A 219 7.00 10.25 -9.52
C LYS A 219 5.53 10.58 -9.28
N ASN A 220 5.06 11.73 -9.78
CA ASN A 220 3.69 12.19 -9.58
C ASN A 220 2.64 11.15 -10.03
N THR A 221 2.91 10.39 -11.11
CA THR A 221 1.98 9.33 -11.56
C THR A 221 1.84 8.16 -10.57
N CYS A 222 2.63 8.09 -9.50
CA CYS A 222 2.41 7.12 -8.43
C CYS A 222 1.03 7.26 -7.81
N ALA A 223 0.45 8.47 -7.78
CA ALA A 223 -0.91 8.69 -7.28
C ALA A 223 -1.99 7.92 -8.06
N LEU A 224 -1.81 7.72 -9.38
CA LEU A 224 -2.68 6.85 -10.18
C LEU A 224 -2.61 5.40 -9.70
N LYS A 225 -1.40 4.88 -9.49
CA LYS A 225 -1.17 3.50 -9.05
C LYS A 225 -1.68 3.26 -7.63
N VAL A 226 -1.43 4.20 -6.72
CA VAL A 226 -1.93 4.19 -5.34
C VAL A 226 -3.45 4.18 -5.32
N GLY A 227 -4.09 5.07 -6.08
CA GLY A 227 -5.55 5.12 -6.20
C GLY A 227 -6.13 3.83 -6.81
N THR A 228 -5.43 3.20 -7.76
CA THR A 228 -5.85 1.92 -8.34
C THR A 228 -5.77 0.79 -7.31
N GLY A 229 -4.67 0.68 -6.57
CA GLY A 229 -4.53 -0.34 -5.52
C GLY A 229 -5.56 -0.18 -4.39
N ALA A 230 -5.85 1.08 -4.01
CA ALA A 230 -6.84 1.40 -3.00
C ALA A 230 -8.28 1.00 -3.44
N LEU A 231 -8.64 1.32 -4.68
CA LEU A 231 -9.94 0.96 -5.26
C LEU A 231 -10.09 -0.55 -5.39
N GLU A 232 -9.08 -1.22 -5.94
CA GLU A 232 -9.10 -2.66 -6.12
C GLU A 232 -9.17 -3.42 -4.80
N ALA A 233 -8.53 -2.91 -3.75
CA ALA A 233 -8.64 -3.47 -2.41
C ALA A 233 -10.09 -3.51 -1.92
N TYR A 234 -10.85 -2.45 -2.16
CA TYR A 234 -12.26 -2.39 -1.80
C TYR A 234 -13.12 -3.32 -2.66
N HIS A 235 -12.90 -3.34 -3.98
CA HIS A 235 -13.62 -4.26 -4.87
C HIS A 235 -13.35 -5.73 -4.55
N ALA A 236 -12.10 -6.08 -4.24
CA ALA A 236 -11.73 -7.43 -3.81
C ALA A 236 -12.45 -7.84 -2.53
N ALA A 237 -12.54 -6.93 -1.55
CA ALA A 237 -13.30 -7.18 -0.33
C ALA A 237 -14.80 -7.39 -0.61
N LEU A 238 -15.40 -6.55 -1.47
CA LEU A 238 -16.82 -6.70 -1.86
C LEU A 238 -17.08 -8.05 -2.55
N LEU A 239 -16.22 -8.47 -3.48
CA LEU A 239 -16.35 -9.76 -4.16
C LEU A 239 -16.37 -10.91 -3.16
N VAL A 240 -15.40 -10.95 -2.26
CA VAL A 240 -15.28 -12.04 -1.27
C VAL A 240 -16.42 -12.02 -0.25
N MET A 241 -16.86 -10.84 0.19
CA MET A 241 -18.02 -10.73 1.09
C MET A 241 -19.31 -11.24 0.44
N ASN A 242 -19.42 -11.19 -0.88
CA ASN A 242 -20.53 -11.73 -1.65
C ASN A 242 -20.33 -13.19 -2.10
N GLY A 243 -19.33 -13.88 -1.54
CA GLY A 243 -19.12 -15.33 -1.78
C GLY A 243 -18.33 -15.66 -3.04
N HIS A 244 -17.66 -14.66 -3.65
CA HIS A 244 -16.84 -14.87 -4.83
C HIS A 244 -15.35 -14.77 -4.47
N SER A 245 -14.59 -15.84 -4.71
CA SER A 245 -13.14 -15.86 -4.61
C SER A 245 -12.53 -16.46 -5.87
N PRO A 246 -11.31 -16.06 -6.25
CA PRO A 246 -10.67 -16.63 -7.43
C PRO A 246 -10.35 -18.10 -7.18
N GLU A 247 -10.59 -18.94 -8.18
CA GLU A 247 -10.09 -20.30 -8.21
C GLU A 247 -8.58 -20.31 -8.56
N PRO A 248 -7.83 -21.35 -8.16
CA PRO A 248 -6.42 -21.48 -8.52
C PRO A 248 -6.24 -21.52 -10.03
N GLN A 249 -5.58 -20.47 -10.58
CA GLN A 249 -5.28 -20.35 -12.01
C GLN A 249 -4.22 -19.28 -12.28
N GLY A 250 -3.37 -19.51 -13.26
CA GLY A 250 -2.30 -18.56 -13.59
C GLY A 250 -1.35 -18.32 -12.41
N VAL A 251 -1.30 -17.10 -11.89
CA VAL A 251 -0.49 -16.74 -10.72
C VAL A 251 -1.17 -17.08 -9.40
N VAL A 252 -2.50 -17.22 -9.38
CA VAL A 252 -3.26 -17.55 -8.18
C VAL A 252 -3.08 -19.04 -7.88
N GLY A 253 -2.53 -19.34 -6.70
CA GLY A 253 -2.36 -20.71 -6.19
C GLY A 253 -3.50 -21.12 -5.27
N GLU A 254 -3.40 -22.32 -4.70
CA GLU A 254 -4.38 -22.88 -3.76
C GLU A 254 -4.47 -22.09 -2.46
N THR A 255 -3.37 -21.44 -2.07
CA THR A 255 -3.27 -20.67 -0.82
C THR A 255 -2.62 -19.32 -1.06
N ILE A 256 -2.73 -18.43 -0.07
CA ILE A 256 -2.05 -17.14 -0.10
C ILE A 256 -0.53 -17.30 -0.12
N GLU A 257 0.01 -18.29 0.60
CA GLU A 257 1.44 -18.60 0.62
C GLU A 257 1.94 -18.98 -0.78
N GLN A 258 1.20 -19.85 -1.46
CA GLN A 258 1.55 -20.28 -2.81
C GLN A 258 1.43 -19.13 -3.80
N THR A 259 0.39 -18.31 -3.69
CA THR A 259 0.20 -17.14 -4.57
C THR A 259 1.32 -16.14 -4.40
N VAL A 260 1.72 -15.83 -3.15
CA VAL A 260 2.86 -14.94 -2.90
C VAL A 260 4.16 -15.52 -3.44
N LYS A 261 4.38 -16.85 -3.30
CA LYS A 261 5.52 -17.52 -3.90
C LYS A 261 5.52 -17.42 -5.44
N ASN A 262 4.36 -17.64 -6.07
CA ASN A 262 4.21 -17.49 -7.53
C ASN A 262 4.49 -16.04 -7.98
N LEU A 263 4.04 -15.05 -7.20
CA LEU A 263 4.35 -13.62 -7.43
C LEU A 263 5.86 -13.36 -7.39
N VAL A 264 6.57 -13.93 -6.40
CA VAL A 264 8.04 -13.83 -6.31
C VAL A 264 8.68 -14.45 -7.57
N ASP A 265 8.28 -15.65 -7.94
CA ASP A 265 8.81 -16.34 -9.11
C ASP A 265 8.60 -15.55 -10.41
N VAL A 266 7.42 -14.97 -10.62
CA VAL A 266 7.11 -14.11 -11.78
C VAL A 266 7.95 -12.83 -11.76
N SER A 267 8.08 -12.21 -10.59
CA SER A 267 8.84 -10.98 -10.42
C SER A 267 10.33 -11.18 -10.68
N GLU A 268 10.93 -12.21 -10.08
CA GLU A 268 12.37 -12.48 -10.18
C GLU A 268 12.76 -13.09 -11.54
N LYS A 269 12.01 -14.10 -11.99
CA LYS A 269 12.35 -14.86 -13.21
C LYS A 269 11.79 -14.23 -14.47
N GLY A 270 10.58 -13.66 -14.39
CA GLY A 270 9.89 -13.06 -15.54
C GLY A 270 10.24 -11.59 -15.78
N MET A 271 10.52 -10.82 -14.72
CA MET A 271 10.74 -9.37 -14.82
C MET A 271 12.16 -8.94 -14.45
N GLY A 272 13.12 -9.84 -14.36
CA GLY A 272 14.49 -9.56 -13.88
C GLY A 272 15.24 -8.48 -14.68
N ASN A 273 14.89 -8.22 -15.94
CA ASN A 273 15.47 -7.18 -16.77
C ASN A 273 14.63 -5.89 -16.86
N LEU A 274 13.51 -5.81 -16.13
CA LEU A 274 12.56 -4.70 -16.27
C LEU A 274 13.18 -3.36 -15.89
N ASP A 275 13.89 -3.29 -14.77
CA ASP A 275 14.53 -2.05 -14.31
C ASP A 275 15.53 -1.51 -15.33
N LYS A 276 16.32 -2.39 -15.96
CA LYS A 276 17.24 -2.00 -17.04
C LYS A 276 16.48 -1.43 -18.23
N ALA A 277 15.41 -2.11 -18.67
CA ALA A 277 14.59 -1.64 -19.79
C ALA A 277 13.96 -0.27 -19.50
N ILE A 278 13.47 -0.05 -18.26
CA ILE A 278 12.91 1.24 -17.84
C ILE A 278 13.97 2.34 -17.84
N ILE A 279 15.18 2.04 -17.32
CA ILE A 279 16.30 3.00 -17.33
C ILE A 279 16.68 3.36 -18.75
N ASP A 280 16.75 2.40 -19.66
CA ASP A 280 17.05 2.64 -21.08
C ASP A 280 15.98 3.55 -21.73
N VAL A 281 14.70 3.31 -21.45
CA VAL A 281 13.60 4.19 -21.93
C VAL A 281 13.70 5.60 -21.35
N ILE A 282 14.06 5.74 -20.07
CA ILE A 282 14.25 7.05 -19.44
C ILE A 282 15.43 7.80 -20.11
N ASN A 283 16.54 7.13 -20.31
CA ASN A 283 17.75 7.72 -20.92
C ASN A 283 17.51 8.21 -22.35
N GLN A 284 16.68 7.51 -23.14
CA GLN A 284 16.31 7.94 -24.50
C GLN A 284 15.62 9.31 -24.56
N ARG A 285 15.05 9.81 -23.45
CA ARG A 285 14.43 11.14 -23.39
C ARG A 285 15.43 12.28 -23.22
N PHE A 286 16.68 11.96 -22.89
CA PHE A 286 17.75 12.92 -22.63
C PHE A 286 18.89 12.82 -23.67
N ALA A 287 18.77 11.90 -24.62
CA ALA A 287 19.64 11.76 -25.77
C ALA A 287 19.11 12.62 -26.95
#